data_f1624577343ac0c068ac7899040da19e
#
_entry.id   f1624577343ac0c068ac7899040da19e
#
_cell.length_a   1.000
_cell.length_b   1.000
_cell.length_c   1.000
_cell.angle_alpha   90.00
_cell.angle_beta   90.00
_cell.angle_gamma   90.00
#
_symmetry.space_group_name_H-M   'P 1'
#
loop_
_entity.id
_entity.type
_entity.pdbx_description
1 polymer ?
#
loop_
_entity_poly.entity_id
_entity_poly.type
_entity_poly.pdbx_seq_one_letter_code
_entity_poly.pdbx_strand_id
1 'polypeptide(L)'
;INRFSYSVAMLAPFAEATAQPQNLDNTAWNRKLVYWMRGGVGVGPQQGSAMWFGGLWSEEKPVMPRLLEQGYAVVSSSGNETGVHYNLRLGEETAVMVKEHFVQTYGAPKYTVAMGISGGAVQQYMYAQNRPKGLFDGGVPIQSYPDMVTQVTYVSDCSLLEQYFKDETTLAPGSMWATWSKRT
;
A
#
# COMPACT_ATOMS: atom_id res chain seq x y z
N ILE A 1 8.05 14.96 -0.65
CA ILE A 1 7.15 15.25 -1.77
C ILE A 1 5.77 15.53 -1.18
N ASN A 2 5.18 16.69 -1.49
CA ASN A 2 3.92 17.21 -0.91
C ASN A 2 3.71 16.86 0.59
N ARG A 3 4.78 16.97 1.37
CA ARG A 3 4.89 16.67 2.81
C ARG A 3 4.79 15.18 3.21
N PHE A 4 4.65 14.27 2.26
CA PHE A 4 4.77 12.85 2.55
C PHE A 4 6.21 12.37 2.41
N SER A 5 6.57 11.39 3.22
CA SER A 5 7.82 10.68 3.11
C SER A 5 7.75 9.65 1.98
N TYR A 6 8.86 9.37 1.34
CA TYR A 6 8.97 8.30 0.34
C TYR A 6 10.27 7.53 0.54
N SER A 7 10.31 6.31 0.06
CA SER A 7 11.47 5.43 0.10
C SER A 7 11.71 4.81 -1.27
N VAL A 8 12.97 4.66 -1.61
CA VAL A 8 13.43 3.96 -2.81
C VAL A 8 14.37 2.85 -2.39
N ALA A 9 14.19 1.65 -2.94
CA ALA A 9 15.13 0.55 -2.81
C ALA A 9 15.51 0.03 -4.18
N MET A 10 16.82 -0.12 -4.41
CA MET A 10 17.39 -0.81 -5.55
C MET A 10 18.78 -1.34 -5.18
N LEU A 11 19.25 -2.34 -5.91
CA LEU A 11 20.63 -2.79 -5.74
C LEU A 11 21.60 -1.79 -6.37
N ALA A 12 22.62 -1.43 -5.59
CA ALA A 12 23.73 -0.59 -6.01
C ALA A 12 25.02 -1.33 -5.65
N PRO A 13 25.60 -2.12 -6.56
CA PRO A 13 26.67 -3.09 -6.25
C PRO A 13 27.91 -2.48 -5.64
N PHE A 14 28.21 -1.22 -5.97
CA PHE A 14 29.43 -0.54 -5.55
C PHE A 14 29.16 0.76 -4.78
N ALA A 15 27.95 0.91 -4.22
CA ALA A 15 27.62 2.10 -3.45
C ALA A 15 28.40 2.12 -2.13
N GLU A 16 29.11 3.19 -1.87
CA GLU A 16 29.63 3.48 -0.53
C GLU A 16 28.46 3.84 0.40
N ALA A 17 28.60 3.53 1.69
CA ALA A 17 27.55 3.81 2.70
C ALA A 17 27.15 5.28 2.80
N THR A 18 27.98 6.19 2.29
CA THR A 18 27.77 7.64 2.26
C THR A 18 27.33 8.17 0.90
N ALA A 19 27.13 7.30 -0.09
CA ALA A 19 26.76 7.74 -1.43
C ALA A 19 25.41 8.47 -1.42
N GLN A 20 25.38 9.61 -2.11
CA GLN A 20 24.13 10.36 -2.28
C GLN A 20 23.24 9.67 -3.33
N PRO A 21 21.90 9.72 -3.20
CA PRO A 21 20.96 9.08 -4.12
C PRO A 21 21.22 9.35 -5.60
N GLN A 22 21.62 10.57 -5.94
CA GLN A 22 21.92 10.99 -7.31
C GLN A 22 23.24 10.44 -7.86
N ASN A 23 24.11 9.91 -7.01
CA ASN A 23 25.42 9.36 -7.36
C ASN A 23 25.48 7.85 -7.19
N LEU A 24 24.34 7.18 -6.96
CA LEU A 24 24.30 5.74 -6.83
C LEU A 24 24.59 5.06 -8.18
N ASP A 25 25.41 4.03 -8.12
CA ASP A 25 25.55 3.10 -9.24
C ASP A 25 24.24 2.30 -9.42
N ASN A 26 23.50 2.62 -10.46
CA ASN A 26 22.23 1.97 -10.79
C ASN A 26 22.37 0.93 -11.94
N THR A 27 23.58 0.50 -12.24
CA THR A 27 23.84 -0.46 -13.35
C THR A 27 23.20 -1.82 -13.12
N ALA A 28 22.93 -2.20 -11.87
CA ALA A 28 22.20 -3.41 -11.51
C ALA A 28 20.69 -3.29 -11.73
N TRP A 29 20.18 -2.08 -11.93
CA TRP A 29 18.75 -1.87 -12.17
C TRP A 29 18.34 -2.27 -13.59
N ASN A 30 17.42 -3.21 -13.71
CA ASN A 30 16.92 -3.73 -14.99
C ASN A 30 15.91 -2.81 -15.68
N ARG A 31 15.76 -1.57 -15.21
CA ARG A 31 14.82 -0.56 -15.69
C ARG A 31 13.34 -0.90 -15.44
N LYS A 32 13.05 -1.78 -14.48
CA LYS A 32 11.69 -2.10 -14.06
C LYS A 32 11.43 -1.53 -12.68
N LEU A 33 10.27 -0.88 -12.51
CA LEU A 33 9.90 -0.22 -11.26
C LEU A 33 8.64 -0.87 -10.68
N VAL A 34 8.67 -1.18 -9.40
CA VAL A 34 7.49 -1.53 -8.62
C VAL A 34 7.12 -0.34 -7.73
N TYR A 35 5.88 0.13 -7.83
CA TYR A 35 5.32 1.11 -6.93
C TYR A 35 4.47 0.40 -5.87
N TRP A 36 4.96 0.38 -4.63
CA TRP A 36 4.30 -0.29 -3.52
C TRP A 36 3.34 0.65 -2.79
N MET A 37 2.07 0.21 -2.64
CA MET A 37 0.99 0.92 -1.97
C MET A 37 0.47 0.10 -0.80
N ARG A 38 0.27 0.74 0.35
CA ARG A 38 -0.20 0.07 1.55
C ARG A 38 -1.68 0.32 1.80
N GLY A 39 -2.29 -0.67 2.45
CA GLY A 39 -3.68 -0.61 2.89
C GLY A 39 -3.84 0.04 4.26
N GLY A 40 -4.98 -0.24 4.86
CA GLY A 40 -5.44 0.30 6.13
C GLY A 40 -6.54 1.32 5.96
N VAL A 41 -7.10 1.78 7.07
CA VAL A 41 -8.15 2.81 7.09
C VAL A 41 -7.74 3.91 8.06
N GLY A 42 -7.30 5.04 7.51
CA GLY A 42 -6.91 6.22 8.28
C GLY A 42 -7.81 7.40 7.98
N VAL A 43 -8.30 8.04 9.02
CA VAL A 43 -9.11 9.26 8.92
C VAL A 43 -8.35 10.39 9.57
N GLY A 44 -8.00 11.38 8.80
CA GLY A 44 -7.34 12.58 9.32
C GLY A 44 -6.09 13.00 8.56
N PRO A 45 -5.51 14.15 8.89
CA PRO A 45 -4.41 14.77 8.17
C PRO A 45 -3.04 14.29 8.69
N GLN A 46 -2.80 13.01 8.70
CA GLN A 46 -1.52 12.47 9.13
C GLN A 46 -0.51 12.47 7.98
N GLN A 47 0.75 12.75 8.29
CA GLN A 47 1.85 12.69 7.32
C GLN A 47 2.35 11.25 7.15
N GLY A 48 2.24 10.43 8.18
CA GLY A 48 2.87 9.13 8.21
C GLY A 48 4.40 9.20 8.21
N SER A 49 5.01 8.06 8.07
CA SER A 49 6.47 7.94 7.97
C SER A 49 6.84 7.08 6.77
N ALA A 50 8.02 7.28 6.21
CA ALA A 50 8.60 6.36 5.22
C ALA A 50 8.91 5.05 5.92
N MET A 51 7.88 4.25 6.11
CA MET A 51 8.06 2.93 6.68
C MET A 51 8.60 1.99 5.60
N TRP A 52 9.61 1.30 5.97
CA TRP A 52 10.29 0.20 5.33
C TRP A 52 9.32 -0.72 4.59
N PHE A 53 8.93 -0.43 3.37
CA PHE A 53 8.17 -1.30 2.48
C PHE A 53 7.33 -2.39 3.20
N GLY A 54 6.71 -2.01 4.34
CA GLY A 54 6.02 -2.93 5.22
C GLY A 54 4.99 -3.77 4.48
N GLY A 55 4.99 -5.06 4.74
CA GLY A 55 4.20 -6.05 4.00
C GLY A 55 4.93 -6.68 2.81
N LEU A 56 5.95 -6.05 2.24
CA LEU A 56 6.85 -6.67 1.26
C LEU A 56 8.04 -7.39 1.92
N TRP A 57 8.32 -7.05 3.16
CA TRP A 57 9.40 -7.64 3.94
C TRP A 57 8.82 -8.48 5.07
N SER A 58 8.53 -9.74 4.82
CA SER A 58 8.22 -10.73 5.84
C SER A 58 9.19 -11.91 5.73
N GLU A 59 9.51 -12.52 6.86
CA GLU A 59 10.37 -13.71 6.88
C GLU A 59 9.73 -14.88 6.11
N GLU A 60 8.41 -14.99 6.16
CA GLU A 60 7.67 -16.07 5.50
C GLU A 60 7.53 -15.87 3.97
N LYS A 61 7.45 -14.63 3.51
CA LYS A 61 7.23 -14.29 2.10
C LYS A 61 8.08 -13.09 1.68
N PRO A 62 9.38 -13.28 1.48
CA PRO A 62 10.29 -12.19 1.17
C PRO A 62 10.12 -11.70 -0.29
N VAL A 63 9.07 -10.95 -0.58
CA VAL A 63 8.81 -10.40 -1.92
C VAL A 63 9.86 -9.35 -2.29
N MET A 64 10.20 -8.48 -1.35
CA MET A 64 11.15 -7.39 -1.58
C MET A 64 12.55 -7.88 -1.97
N PRO A 65 13.19 -8.81 -1.22
CA PRO A 65 14.48 -9.36 -1.63
C PRO A 65 14.45 -9.96 -3.04
N ARG A 66 13.41 -10.72 -3.37
CA ARG A 66 13.27 -11.34 -4.70
C ARG A 66 13.14 -10.32 -5.83
N LEU A 67 12.43 -9.21 -5.60
CA LEU A 67 12.35 -8.12 -6.58
C LEU A 67 13.73 -7.48 -6.79
N LEU A 68 14.46 -7.21 -5.70
CA LEU A 68 15.80 -6.64 -5.78
C LEU A 68 16.80 -7.59 -6.46
N GLU A 69 16.78 -8.87 -6.11
CA GLU A 69 17.63 -9.92 -6.75
C GLU A 69 17.38 -10.00 -8.27
N GLN A 70 16.16 -9.74 -8.72
CA GLN A 70 15.81 -9.69 -10.12
C GLN A 70 16.12 -8.33 -10.78
N GLY A 71 16.74 -7.42 -10.04
CA GLY A 71 17.15 -6.10 -10.53
C GLY A 71 16.02 -5.05 -10.59
N TYR A 72 14.88 -5.28 -9.96
CA TYR A 72 13.83 -4.26 -9.86
C TYR A 72 14.24 -3.14 -8.91
N ALA A 73 13.77 -1.94 -9.17
CA ALA A 73 13.66 -0.90 -8.16
C ALA A 73 12.26 -0.93 -7.54
N VAL A 74 12.16 -0.59 -6.26
CA VAL A 74 10.87 -0.49 -5.55
C VAL A 74 10.78 0.88 -4.92
N VAL A 75 9.63 1.54 -5.07
CA VAL A 75 9.34 2.82 -4.48
C VAL A 75 8.02 2.78 -3.70
N SER A 76 7.95 3.52 -2.62
CA SER A 76 6.76 3.65 -1.78
C SER A 76 6.68 5.05 -1.16
N SER A 77 5.49 5.48 -0.77
CA SER A 77 5.28 6.73 -0.05
C SER A 77 4.23 6.57 1.04
N SER A 78 4.41 7.30 2.15
CA SER A 78 3.40 7.39 3.20
C SER A 78 2.09 8.04 2.72
N GLY A 79 2.15 8.83 1.64
CA GLY A 79 0.97 9.36 0.97
C GLY A 79 0.18 8.34 0.14
N ASN A 80 0.74 7.13 -0.04
CA ASN A 80 0.09 6.00 -0.68
C ASN A 80 -0.18 4.85 0.32
N GLU A 81 -0.39 5.21 1.57
CA GLU A 81 -0.84 4.33 2.63
C GLU A 81 -2.22 4.79 3.13
N THR A 82 -3.27 4.02 2.81
CA THR A 82 -4.64 4.36 3.26
C THR A 82 -4.82 4.27 4.78
N GLY A 83 -3.90 3.63 5.49
CA GLY A 83 -3.81 3.67 6.95
C GLY A 83 -3.33 5.01 7.51
N VAL A 84 -2.68 5.83 6.70
CA VAL A 84 -2.24 7.19 7.07
C VAL A 84 -3.35 8.21 6.79
N HIS A 85 -3.91 8.17 5.59
CA HIS A 85 -5.07 8.96 5.18
C HIS A 85 -5.81 8.27 4.03
N TYR A 86 -7.11 8.52 3.93
CA TYR A 86 -7.94 7.89 2.89
C TYR A 86 -8.33 8.87 1.77
N ASN A 87 -7.56 9.92 1.55
CA ASN A 87 -7.77 10.84 0.42
C ASN A 87 -7.08 10.26 -0.83
N LEU A 88 -7.83 9.49 -1.62
CA LEU A 88 -7.31 8.79 -2.80
C LEU A 88 -6.83 9.75 -3.91
N ARG A 89 -7.43 10.96 -4.00
CA ARG A 89 -6.98 11.99 -4.95
C ARG A 89 -5.60 12.53 -4.59
N LEU A 90 -5.40 12.82 -3.31
CA LEU A 90 -4.09 13.24 -2.81
C LEU A 90 -3.05 12.12 -2.93
N GLY A 91 -3.47 10.87 -2.73
CA GLY A 91 -2.62 9.70 -2.96
C GLY A 91 -2.19 9.57 -4.43
N GLU A 92 -3.09 9.81 -5.38
CA GLU A 92 -2.78 9.81 -6.81
C GLU A 92 -1.75 10.88 -7.18
N GLU A 93 -1.97 12.10 -6.72
CA GLU A 93 -1.02 13.20 -6.91
C GLU A 93 0.35 12.86 -6.33
N THR A 94 0.37 12.30 -5.12
CA THR A 94 1.61 11.84 -4.48
C THR A 94 2.32 10.79 -5.32
N ALA A 95 1.60 9.81 -5.86
CA ALA A 95 2.18 8.76 -6.69
C ALA A 95 2.81 9.31 -7.97
N VAL A 96 2.16 10.28 -8.61
CA VAL A 96 2.71 10.99 -9.78
C VAL A 96 4.01 11.69 -9.42
N MET A 97 4.00 12.52 -8.37
CA MET A 97 5.16 13.29 -7.93
C MET A 97 6.34 12.41 -7.52
N VAL A 98 6.07 11.31 -6.82
CA VAL A 98 7.11 10.35 -6.41
C VAL A 98 7.73 9.66 -7.62
N LYS A 99 6.90 9.24 -8.59
CA LYS A 99 7.43 8.64 -9.82
C LYS A 99 8.23 9.64 -10.64
N GLU A 100 7.77 10.87 -10.78
CA GLU A 100 8.49 11.92 -11.48
C GLU A 100 9.86 12.17 -10.83
N HIS A 101 9.90 12.27 -9.51
CA HIS A 101 11.15 12.43 -8.76
C HIS A 101 12.09 11.22 -8.96
N PHE A 102 11.54 10.00 -8.95
CA PHE A 102 12.32 8.80 -9.26
C PHE A 102 12.93 8.88 -10.67
N VAL A 103 12.15 9.27 -11.67
CA VAL A 103 12.60 9.41 -13.05
C VAL A 103 13.70 10.47 -13.20
N GLN A 104 13.54 11.60 -12.52
CA GLN A 104 14.54 12.69 -12.53
C GLN A 104 15.86 12.26 -11.90
N THR A 105 15.81 11.42 -10.87
CA THR A 105 17.00 11.01 -10.11
C THR A 105 17.70 9.80 -10.73
N TYR A 106 16.96 8.80 -11.18
CA TYR A 106 17.51 7.50 -11.60
C TYR A 106 17.26 7.17 -13.08
N GLY A 107 16.46 7.96 -13.76
CA GLY A 107 16.09 7.75 -15.15
C GLY A 107 14.73 7.04 -15.32
N ALA A 108 14.21 7.08 -16.54
CA ALA A 108 12.89 6.53 -16.84
C ALA A 108 12.88 5.00 -16.78
N PRO A 109 11.94 4.37 -16.07
CA PRO A 109 11.78 2.92 -16.13
C PRO A 109 11.23 2.48 -17.50
N LYS A 110 11.54 1.24 -17.87
CA LYS A 110 10.96 0.60 -19.06
C LYS A 110 9.45 0.37 -18.86
N TYR A 111 9.06 -0.01 -17.65
CA TYR A 111 7.68 -0.05 -17.20
C TYR A 111 7.61 0.04 -15.67
N THR A 112 6.44 0.45 -15.20
CA THR A 112 6.11 0.57 -13.77
C THR A 112 4.90 -0.28 -13.44
N VAL A 113 5.02 -1.16 -12.47
CA VAL A 113 3.92 -1.98 -11.96
C VAL A 113 3.52 -1.49 -10.59
N ALA A 114 2.25 -1.14 -10.43
CA ALA A 114 1.67 -0.90 -9.10
C ALA A 114 1.46 -2.23 -8.38
N MET A 115 1.82 -2.31 -7.12
CA MET A 115 1.58 -3.47 -6.27
C MET A 115 1.04 -2.99 -4.93
N GLY A 116 0.02 -3.63 -4.39
CA GLY A 116 -0.51 -3.21 -3.09
C GLY A 116 -1.64 -4.07 -2.59
N ILE A 117 -1.81 -4.04 -1.27
CA ILE A 117 -2.75 -4.87 -0.52
C ILE A 117 -3.90 -4.04 0.02
N SER A 118 -5.14 -4.58 0.05
CA SER A 118 -6.32 -3.95 0.66
C SER A 118 -6.59 -2.55 0.07
N GLY A 119 -6.49 -1.48 0.86
CA GLY A 119 -6.57 -0.10 0.36
C GLY A 119 -5.52 0.24 -0.70
N GLY A 120 -4.38 -0.45 -0.72
CA GLY A 120 -3.39 -0.36 -1.79
C GLY A 120 -3.89 -0.95 -3.12
N ALA A 121 -4.79 -1.93 -3.08
CA ALA A 121 -5.46 -2.44 -4.27
C ALA A 121 -6.51 -1.45 -4.79
N VAL A 122 -7.26 -0.82 -3.88
CA VAL A 122 -8.25 0.22 -4.24
C VAL A 122 -7.60 1.41 -4.94
N GLN A 123 -6.44 1.86 -4.45
CA GLN A 123 -5.66 2.90 -5.10
C GLN A 123 -5.33 2.54 -6.55
N GLN A 124 -4.91 1.30 -6.82
CA GLN A 124 -4.60 0.86 -8.18
C GLN A 124 -5.81 0.95 -9.12
N TYR A 125 -6.99 0.50 -8.66
CA TYR A 125 -8.21 0.61 -9.47
C TYR A 125 -8.57 2.06 -9.77
N MET A 126 -8.52 2.92 -8.76
CA MET A 126 -8.87 4.33 -8.92
C MET A 126 -7.90 5.04 -9.87
N TYR A 127 -6.60 4.80 -9.71
CA TYR A 127 -5.60 5.45 -10.57
C TYR A 127 -5.66 4.89 -12.02
N ALA A 128 -6.02 3.62 -12.19
CA ALA A 128 -6.29 3.07 -13.51
C ALA A 128 -7.52 3.69 -14.18
N GLN A 129 -8.57 4.02 -13.40
CA GLN A 129 -9.76 4.72 -13.90
C GLN A 129 -9.44 6.17 -14.30
N ASN A 130 -8.73 6.89 -13.45
CA ASN A 130 -8.33 8.28 -13.70
C ASN A 130 -7.27 8.41 -14.81
N ARG A 131 -6.51 7.35 -15.02
CA ARG A 131 -5.46 7.24 -16.06
C ARG A 131 -4.48 8.40 -16.08
N PRO A 132 -3.84 8.76 -14.95
CA PRO A 132 -2.76 9.74 -14.98
C PRO A 132 -1.68 9.23 -15.94
N LYS A 133 -1.34 10.07 -16.94
CA LYS A 133 -0.49 9.67 -18.06
C LYS A 133 0.84 9.10 -17.59
N GLY A 134 1.11 7.87 -17.96
CA GLY A 134 2.39 7.20 -17.70
C GLY A 134 2.64 6.86 -16.22
N LEU A 135 1.62 6.84 -15.37
CA LEU A 135 1.82 6.50 -13.97
C LEU A 135 2.14 5.01 -13.79
N PHE A 136 1.27 4.13 -14.29
CA PHE A 136 1.47 2.68 -14.22
C PHE A 136 1.17 2.02 -15.56
N ASP A 137 1.93 0.96 -15.86
CA ASP A 137 1.75 0.11 -17.03
C ASP A 137 0.97 -1.16 -16.70
N GLY A 138 0.87 -1.50 -15.41
CA GLY A 138 0.11 -2.64 -14.91
C GLY A 138 -0.07 -2.58 -13.39
N GLY A 139 -0.89 -3.48 -12.86
CA GLY A 139 -1.16 -3.56 -11.42
C GLY A 139 -1.26 -5.00 -10.91
N VAL A 140 -0.89 -5.18 -9.65
CA VAL A 140 -1.03 -6.42 -8.87
C VAL A 140 -1.82 -6.09 -7.60
N PRO A 141 -3.16 -6.02 -7.70
CA PRO A 141 -4.01 -5.79 -6.54
C PRO A 141 -4.11 -7.06 -5.69
N ILE A 142 -3.72 -6.98 -4.43
CA ILE A 142 -3.70 -8.10 -3.48
C ILE A 142 -4.81 -7.90 -2.45
N GLN A 143 -5.57 -8.94 -2.13
CA GLN A 143 -6.71 -8.89 -1.21
C GLN A 143 -7.63 -7.69 -1.52
N SER A 144 -7.97 -7.58 -2.79
CA SER A 144 -8.80 -6.50 -3.29
C SER A 144 -10.27 -6.73 -3.01
N TYR A 145 -11.02 -5.64 -2.97
CA TYR A 145 -12.48 -5.64 -2.92
C TYR A 145 -13.01 -4.64 -3.98
N PRO A 146 -14.22 -4.90 -4.53
CA PRO A 146 -14.65 -4.18 -5.74
C PRO A 146 -14.94 -2.71 -5.49
N ASP A 147 -15.47 -2.38 -4.31
CA ASP A 147 -15.88 -1.02 -3.98
C ASP A 147 -16.09 -0.83 -2.46
N MET A 148 -16.16 0.44 -2.05
CA MET A 148 -16.36 0.81 -0.65
C MET A 148 -17.78 0.57 -0.15
N VAL A 149 -18.78 0.61 -1.05
CA VAL A 149 -20.19 0.42 -0.67
C VAL A 149 -20.43 -1.01 -0.19
N THR A 150 -19.88 -1.98 -0.90
CA THR A 150 -19.90 -3.39 -0.50
C THR A 150 -19.23 -3.60 0.88
N GLN A 151 -18.14 -2.89 1.14
CA GLN A 151 -17.45 -2.95 2.44
C GLN A 151 -18.27 -2.31 3.57
N VAL A 152 -18.99 -1.22 3.30
CA VAL A 152 -19.87 -0.58 4.31
C VAL A 152 -20.96 -1.54 4.77
N THR A 153 -21.56 -2.30 3.88
CA THR A 153 -22.55 -3.34 4.21
C THR A 153 -21.97 -4.36 5.19
N TYR A 154 -20.75 -4.83 4.92
CA TYR A 154 -20.06 -5.78 5.79
C TYR A 154 -19.83 -5.25 7.20
N VAL A 155 -19.42 -3.99 7.32
CA VAL A 155 -19.20 -3.33 8.63
C VAL A 155 -20.53 -3.12 9.35
N SER A 156 -21.60 -2.77 8.65
CA SER A 156 -22.94 -2.59 9.22
C SER A 156 -23.49 -3.91 9.78
N ASP A 157 -23.30 -5.00 9.08
CA ASP A 157 -23.70 -6.33 9.55
C ASP A 157 -22.97 -6.73 10.83
N CYS A 158 -21.68 -6.41 10.95
CA CYS A 158 -20.93 -6.63 12.20
C CYS A 158 -21.54 -5.87 13.39
N SER A 159 -21.95 -4.62 13.18
CA SER A 159 -22.59 -3.81 14.22
C SER A 159 -23.94 -4.37 14.65
N LEU A 160 -24.72 -4.87 13.70
CA LEU A 160 -26.00 -5.54 13.98
C LEU A 160 -25.80 -6.84 14.75
N LEU A 161 -24.82 -7.64 14.37
CA LEU A 161 -24.46 -8.88 15.08
C LEU A 161 -23.97 -8.59 16.51
N GLU A 162 -23.15 -7.56 16.68
CA GLU A 162 -22.71 -7.15 18.01
C GLU A 162 -23.89 -6.76 18.90
N GLN A 163 -24.83 -5.99 18.37
CA GLN A 163 -26.04 -5.60 19.10
C GLN A 163 -26.88 -6.83 19.45
N TYR A 164 -27.11 -7.71 18.49
CA TYR A 164 -27.84 -8.97 18.71
C TYR A 164 -27.22 -9.80 19.83
N PHE A 165 -25.91 -9.99 19.81
CA PHE A 165 -25.22 -10.75 20.86
C PHE A 165 -25.28 -10.08 22.24
N LYS A 166 -25.29 -8.77 22.32
CA LYS A 166 -25.47 -8.02 23.56
C LYS A 166 -26.86 -8.25 24.13
N ASP A 167 -27.88 -8.12 23.31
CA ASP A 167 -29.28 -8.28 23.73
C ASP A 167 -29.57 -9.71 24.18
N GLU A 168 -29.15 -10.72 23.40
CA GLU A 168 -29.33 -12.14 23.72
C GLU A 168 -28.61 -12.55 25.02
N THR A 169 -27.41 -12.04 25.26
CA THR A 169 -26.66 -12.37 26.49
C THR A 169 -27.21 -11.67 27.73
N THR A 170 -27.82 -10.52 27.55
CA THR A 170 -28.38 -9.71 28.66
C THR A 170 -29.79 -10.15 29.02
N LEU A 171 -30.61 -10.51 28.04
CA LEU A 171 -32.03 -10.78 28.21
C LEU A 171 -32.35 -12.28 28.40
N ALA A 172 -31.47 -13.16 27.99
CA ALA A 172 -31.68 -14.62 28.05
C ALA A 172 -30.52 -15.35 28.76
N PRO A 173 -30.50 -15.42 30.10
CA PRO A 173 -29.53 -16.24 30.82
C PRO A 173 -29.56 -17.66 30.35
N GLY A 174 -28.42 -18.21 29.90
CA GLY A 174 -28.32 -19.55 29.31
C GLY A 174 -28.46 -19.59 27.80
N SER A 175 -28.57 -18.45 27.14
CA SER A 175 -28.53 -18.35 25.69
C SER A 175 -27.34 -19.10 25.09
N MET A 176 -27.53 -19.65 23.88
CA MET A 176 -26.43 -20.31 23.15
C MET A 176 -25.23 -19.38 22.87
N TRP A 177 -25.46 -18.07 22.92
CA TRP A 177 -24.45 -17.05 22.69
C TRP A 177 -23.83 -16.47 23.98
N ALA A 178 -24.05 -17.10 25.14
CA ALA A 178 -23.59 -16.60 26.43
C ALA A 178 -22.06 -16.54 26.58
N THR A 179 -21.31 -17.31 25.81
CA THR A 179 -19.86 -17.35 25.87
C THR A 179 -19.22 -16.83 24.59
N TRP A 180 -18.09 -16.15 24.71
CA TRP A 180 -17.34 -15.62 23.56
C TRP A 180 -16.99 -16.70 22.53
N SER A 181 -16.57 -17.89 22.99
CA SER A 181 -16.23 -19.01 22.13
C SER A 181 -17.39 -19.56 21.27
N LYS A 182 -18.61 -19.13 21.52
CA LYS A 182 -19.78 -19.49 20.71
C LYS A 182 -20.16 -18.38 19.72
N ARG A 183 -19.52 -17.21 19.80
CA ARG A 183 -19.76 -16.05 18.93
C ARG A 183 -18.71 -15.92 17.83
N THR A 184 -17.60 -16.65 17.96
CA THR A 184 -16.48 -16.72 17.00
C THR A 184 -16.50 -18.09 16.29
#